data_0ab5421d722dccc9c51df1b3eb82eeb2
#
_entry.id   0ab5421d722dccc9c51df1b3eb82eeb2
#
_cell.length_a   1.000
_cell.length_b   1.000
_cell.length_c   1.000
_cell.angle_alpha   90.00
_cell.angle_beta   90.00
_cell.angle_gamma   90.00
#
_symmetry.space_group_name_H-M   'P 1'
#
loop_
_entity.id
_entity.type
_entity.pdbx_description
1 polymer ?
#
loop_
_entity_poly.entity_id
_entity_poly.type
_entity_poly.pdbx_seq_one_letter_code
_entity_poly.pdbx_strand_id
1 'polypeptide(L)'
;MNEWIAEIGTFVVQTTIVMLLIGIGLLLMARTKQDKESDLKLHIEPLNEQRRRRGRRLRLTATLPGARKKLLKAFRNEDKKRHKAQKANHDTTHEPRVWVLDFHGDLKASQTERFGQEVSAIIDVAAENDEVVIRLESAGGLVHAYGLAAAQLDRLRTAGLTTTVCIDKVAASGGYLMACTAQHIKAAPFAVIGSIGVVAQVPNIHRLLKRHDIDVELLTAGKYKRTLTVLGENTEEGKAKFLEDLENTHHLFKSYVAERRPAMDIETIATGEIWYGSEALPQLLVDSVGTSEAYLVERMAEARVFTVKLEPPKTVTRKLGLAVSEGVEKAALKALGLIDAAGWQRR
;
A
#
# COMPACT_ATOMS: atom_id res chain seq x y z
N MET A 1 14.92 28.64 -54.16
CA MET A 1 14.23 29.47 -53.13
C MET A 1 12.88 28.83 -52.73
N ASN A 2 12.14 28.20 -53.64
CA ASN A 2 10.82 27.58 -53.33
C ASN A 2 10.91 26.26 -52.54
N GLU A 3 11.96 25.43 -52.76
CA GLU A 3 12.13 24.16 -52.03
C GLU A 3 12.42 24.36 -50.54
N TRP A 4 13.29 25.30 -50.22
CA TRP A 4 13.62 25.61 -48.82
C TRP A 4 12.44 26.16 -48.02
N ILE A 5 11.55 26.95 -48.66
CA ILE A 5 10.29 27.41 -48.03
C ILE A 5 9.32 26.27 -47.79
N ALA A 6 9.26 25.27 -48.67
CA ALA A 6 8.43 24.10 -48.54
C ALA A 6 8.92 23.17 -47.41
N GLU A 7 10.23 22.99 -47.27
CA GLU A 7 10.82 22.20 -46.19
C GLU A 7 10.57 22.84 -44.80
N ILE A 8 10.77 24.16 -44.67
CA ILE A 8 10.43 24.87 -43.45
C ILE A 8 8.94 24.78 -43.14
N GLY A 9 8.08 24.92 -44.15
CA GLY A 9 6.63 24.79 -43.98
C GLY A 9 6.23 23.40 -43.48
N THR A 10 6.79 22.34 -44.03
CA THR A 10 6.52 20.95 -43.59
C THR A 10 7.04 20.69 -42.19
N PHE A 11 8.24 21.20 -41.82
CA PHE A 11 8.78 21.08 -40.46
C PHE A 11 7.90 21.80 -39.42
N VAL A 12 7.44 23.01 -39.73
CA VAL A 12 6.54 23.77 -38.82
C VAL A 12 5.23 23.05 -38.62
N VAL A 13 4.63 22.52 -39.70
CA VAL A 13 3.39 21.75 -39.60
C VAL A 13 3.56 20.47 -38.78
N GLN A 14 4.63 19.72 -39.02
CA GLN A 14 4.93 18.49 -38.23
C GLN A 14 5.14 18.80 -36.74
N THR A 15 5.92 19.85 -36.44
CA THR A 15 6.19 20.27 -35.06
C THR A 15 4.88 20.71 -34.36
N THR A 16 4.02 21.43 -35.06
CA THR A 16 2.72 21.85 -34.54
C THR A 16 1.79 20.66 -34.27
N ILE A 17 1.76 19.67 -35.15
CA ILE A 17 0.97 18.43 -34.96
C ILE A 17 1.49 17.67 -33.73
N VAL A 18 2.80 17.51 -33.57
CA VAL A 18 3.41 16.83 -32.42
C VAL A 18 3.07 17.57 -31.10
N MET A 19 3.20 18.90 -31.08
CA MET A 19 2.82 19.74 -29.93
C MET A 19 1.35 19.61 -29.58
N LEU A 20 0.49 19.56 -30.58
CA LEU A 20 -0.97 19.39 -30.40
C LEU A 20 -1.32 18.00 -29.85
N LEU A 21 -0.66 16.95 -30.34
CA LEU A 21 -0.81 15.59 -29.79
C LEU A 21 -0.31 15.48 -28.34
N ILE A 22 0.82 16.11 -28.03
CA ILE A 22 1.33 16.17 -26.64
C ILE A 22 0.34 16.97 -25.77
N GLY A 23 -0.16 18.10 -26.23
CA GLY A 23 -1.17 18.91 -25.52
C GLY A 23 -2.46 18.14 -25.24
N ILE A 24 -2.96 17.41 -26.22
CA ILE A 24 -4.12 16.53 -26.07
C ILE A 24 -3.82 15.40 -25.07
N GLY A 25 -2.63 14.79 -25.16
CA GLY A 25 -2.19 13.77 -24.22
C GLY A 25 -2.15 14.28 -22.78
N LEU A 26 -1.59 15.48 -22.55
CA LEU A 26 -1.54 16.14 -21.24
C LEU A 26 -2.95 16.52 -20.73
N LEU A 27 -3.83 17.03 -21.60
CA LEU A 27 -5.23 17.34 -21.28
C LEU A 27 -6.02 16.08 -20.90
N LEU A 28 -5.82 14.97 -21.61
CA LEU A 28 -6.42 13.69 -21.29
C LEU A 28 -5.89 13.14 -19.97
N MET A 29 -4.58 13.26 -19.68
CA MET A 29 -3.99 12.91 -18.40
C MET A 29 -4.51 13.79 -17.25
N ALA A 30 -4.68 15.09 -17.47
CA ALA A 30 -5.22 16.01 -16.46
C ALA A 30 -6.70 15.69 -16.16
N ARG A 31 -7.52 15.43 -17.18
CA ARG A 31 -8.93 15.02 -17.00
C ARG A 31 -9.05 13.69 -16.26
N THR A 32 -8.19 12.68 -16.57
CA THR A 32 -8.20 11.40 -15.84
C THR A 32 -7.75 11.53 -14.40
N LYS A 33 -7.04 12.60 -14.03
CA LYS A 33 -6.65 12.89 -12.66
C LYS A 33 -7.77 13.54 -11.85
N GLN A 34 -8.59 14.36 -12.48
CA GLN A 34 -9.70 15.10 -11.85
C GLN A 34 -10.95 14.22 -11.66
N ASP A 35 -11.19 13.24 -12.57
CA ASP A 35 -12.28 12.25 -12.43
C ASP A 35 -12.00 11.15 -11.39
N LYS A 36 -10.81 11.15 -10.75
CA LYS A 36 -10.41 10.10 -9.80
C LYS A 36 -11.05 10.22 -8.41
N GLU A 37 -11.49 11.38 -8.01
CA GLU A 37 -12.00 11.63 -6.65
C GLU A 37 -13.52 11.57 -6.51
N SER A 38 -14.28 11.78 -7.60
CA SER A 38 -15.72 12.02 -7.46
C SER A 38 -16.64 10.80 -7.51
N ASP A 39 -16.12 9.59 -7.78
CA ASP A 39 -17.02 8.44 -8.04
C ASP A 39 -16.45 7.09 -7.54
N LEU A 40 -15.85 7.08 -6.33
CA LEU A 40 -15.40 5.84 -5.70
C LEU A 40 -16.58 4.95 -5.35
N LYS A 41 -16.58 3.69 -5.80
CA LYS A 41 -17.61 2.71 -5.47
C LYS A 41 -17.09 1.73 -4.44
N LEU A 42 -17.87 1.51 -3.40
CA LEU A 42 -17.57 0.51 -2.39
C LEU A 42 -17.83 -0.89 -2.97
N HIS A 43 -16.80 -1.68 -3.05
CA HIS A 43 -16.85 -3.09 -3.42
C HIS A 43 -16.74 -3.95 -2.16
N ILE A 44 -17.74 -4.81 -1.96
CA ILE A 44 -17.77 -5.75 -0.85
C ILE A 44 -17.85 -7.16 -1.43
N GLU A 45 -16.87 -8.00 -1.11
CA GLU A 45 -16.81 -9.37 -1.63
C GLU A 45 -16.82 -10.41 -0.48
N PRO A 46 -17.81 -11.33 -0.45
CA PRO A 46 -17.88 -12.37 0.57
C PRO A 46 -16.86 -13.49 0.28
N LEU A 47 -15.76 -13.53 1.05
CA LEU A 47 -14.65 -14.47 0.84
C LEU A 47 -15.06 -15.92 1.10
N ASN A 48 -15.95 -16.20 2.07
CA ASN A 48 -16.49 -17.54 2.32
C ASN A 48 -17.12 -18.14 1.05
N GLU A 49 -17.88 -17.33 0.30
CA GLU A 49 -18.52 -17.80 -0.92
C GLU A 49 -17.54 -18.00 -2.07
N GLN A 50 -16.59 -17.09 -2.23
CA GLN A 50 -15.53 -17.21 -3.23
C GLN A 50 -14.73 -18.50 -3.03
N ARG A 51 -14.29 -18.77 -1.79
CA ARG A 51 -13.56 -19.97 -1.42
C ARG A 51 -14.37 -21.23 -1.75
N ARG A 52 -15.65 -21.24 -1.39
CA ARG A 52 -16.55 -22.36 -1.69
C ARG A 52 -16.70 -22.59 -3.19
N ARG A 53 -16.89 -21.53 -3.98
CA ARG A 53 -16.97 -21.60 -5.44
C ARG A 53 -15.69 -22.17 -6.05
N ARG A 54 -14.50 -21.73 -5.60
CA ARG A 54 -13.20 -22.26 -6.03
C ARG A 54 -13.08 -23.76 -5.69
N GLY A 55 -13.39 -24.14 -4.46
CA GLY A 55 -13.36 -25.55 -4.02
C GLY A 55 -14.30 -26.45 -4.82
N ARG A 56 -15.53 -25.98 -5.09
CA ARG A 56 -16.51 -26.73 -5.92
C ARG A 56 -16.01 -26.89 -7.35
N ARG A 57 -15.40 -25.86 -7.94
CA ARG A 57 -14.82 -25.93 -9.29
C ARG A 57 -13.71 -26.97 -9.35
N LEU A 58 -12.79 -26.98 -8.39
CA LEU A 58 -11.73 -28.00 -8.30
C LEU A 58 -12.30 -29.40 -8.17
N ARG A 59 -13.27 -29.64 -7.26
CA ARG A 59 -13.92 -30.95 -7.10
C ARG A 59 -14.61 -31.42 -8.37
N LEU A 60 -15.32 -30.52 -9.09
CA LEU A 60 -15.99 -30.88 -10.35
C LEU A 60 -14.98 -31.25 -11.45
N THR A 61 -13.86 -30.54 -11.52
CA THR A 61 -12.81 -30.81 -12.51
C THR A 61 -12.12 -32.15 -12.22
N ALA A 62 -11.85 -32.46 -10.94
CA ALA A 62 -11.24 -33.72 -10.49
C ALA A 62 -12.18 -34.93 -10.54
N THR A 63 -13.49 -34.73 -10.71
CA THR A 63 -14.47 -35.80 -10.72
C THR A 63 -14.69 -36.35 -12.12
N LEU A 64 -14.72 -37.69 -12.27
CA LEU A 64 -14.99 -38.34 -13.52
C LEU A 64 -16.35 -37.90 -14.11
N PRO A 65 -16.49 -37.82 -15.46
CA PRO A 65 -17.69 -37.29 -16.11
C PRO A 65 -19.02 -37.94 -15.65
N GLY A 66 -19.02 -39.24 -15.44
CA GLY A 66 -20.22 -39.99 -14.99
C GLY A 66 -20.72 -39.62 -13.58
N ALA A 67 -19.80 -39.20 -12.67
CA ALA A 67 -20.13 -38.81 -11.29
C ALA A 67 -20.49 -37.33 -11.12
N ARG A 68 -20.22 -36.48 -12.10
CA ARG A 68 -20.42 -35.01 -11.99
C ARG A 68 -21.89 -34.64 -11.72
N LYS A 69 -22.86 -35.33 -12.32
CA LYS A 69 -24.29 -35.05 -12.08
C LYS A 69 -24.68 -35.27 -10.61
N LYS A 70 -24.18 -36.34 -10.00
CA LYS A 70 -24.41 -36.65 -8.59
C LYS A 70 -23.81 -35.61 -7.68
N LEU A 71 -22.60 -35.17 -7.98
CA LEU A 71 -21.88 -34.12 -7.24
C LEU A 71 -22.59 -32.75 -7.34
N LEU A 72 -23.06 -32.37 -8.51
CA LEU A 72 -23.83 -31.12 -8.70
C LEU A 72 -25.17 -31.17 -7.90
N LYS A 73 -25.84 -32.32 -7.85
CA LYS A 73 -27.04 -32.48 -7.02
C LYS A 73 -26.73 -32.36 -5.53
N ALA A 74 -25.59 -32.91 -5.09
CA ALA A 74 -25.12 -32.74 -3.72
C ALA A 74 -24.86 -31.27 -3.36
N PHE A 75 -24.18 -30.51 -4.21
CA PHE A 75 -23.96 -29.05 -4.01
C PHE A 75 -25.27 -28.28 -3.92
N ARG A 76 -26.25 -28.55 -4.78
CA ARG A 76 -27.57 -27.91 -4.70
C ARG A 76 -28.30 -28.21 -3.40
N ASN A 77 -28.20 -29.45 -2.90
CA ASN A 77 -28.83 -29.83 -1.63
C ASN A 77 -28.12 -29.14 -0.44
N GLU A 78 -26.81 -29.02 -0.48
CA GLU A 78 -26.04 -28.30 0.52
C GLU A 78 -26.45 -26.81 0.56
N ASP A 79 -26.59 -26.17 -0.61
CA ASP A 79 -27.03 -24.76 -0.70
C ASP A 79 -28.46 -24.60 -0.13
N LYS A 80 -29.38 -25.48 -0.46
CA LYS A 80 -30.75 -25.45 0.11
C LYS A 80 -30.76 -25.59 1.63
N LYS A 81 -29.97 -26.51 2.19
CA LYS A 81 -29.84 -26.68 3.65
C LYS A 81 -29.28 -25.41 4.31
N ARG A 82 -28.26 -24.83 3.71
CA ARG A 82 -27.64 -23.61 4.22
C ARG A 82 -28.60 -22.41 4.21
N HIS A 83 -29.30 -22.19 3.09
CA HIS A 83 -30.33 -21.15 3.02
C HIS A 83 -31.45 -21.33 4.04
N LYS A 84 -31.83 -22.59 4.30
CA LYS A 84 -32.86 -22.90 5.32
C LYS A 84 -32.31 -22.60 6.73
N ALA A 85 -31.06 -22.96 7.02
CA ALA A 85 -30.43 -22.68 8.29
C ALA A 85 -30.25 -21.16 8.51
N GLN A 86 -29.82 -20.40 7.49
CA GLN A 86 -29.69 -18.95 7.57
C GLN A 86 -31.04 -18.25 7.82
N LYS A 87 -32.13 -18.74 7.22
CA LYS A 87 -33.46 -18.20 7.50
C LYS A 87 -33.95 -18.52 8.91
N ALA A 88 -33.61 -19.68 9.46
CA ALA A 88 -34.00 -20.07 10.81
C ALA A 88 -33.24 -19.29 11.90
N ASN A 89 -31.98 -18.89 11.63
CA ASN A 89 -31.13 -18.16 12.58
C ASN A 89 -31.25 -16.63 12.44
N HIS A 90 -32.12 -16.12 11.59
CA HIS A 90 -32.23 -14.67 11.33
C HIS A 90 -32.70 -13.83 12.54
N ASP A 91 -33.22 -14.48 13.57
CA ASP A 91 -33.88 -13.78 14.71
C ASP A 91 -33.08 -13.71 16.01
N THR A 92 -31.91 -14.37 16.16
CA THR A 92 -31.39 -14.53 17.53
C THR A 92 -29.91 -14.31 17.80
N THR A 93 -29.02 -14.28 16.81
CA THR A 93 -27.58 -14.02 17.07
C THR A 93 -26.91 -13.32 15.92
N HIS A 94 -26.25 -12.23 16.22
CA HIS A 94 -25.36 -11.54 15.27
C HIS A 94 -24.17 -12.45 14.97
N GLU A 95 -24.15 -13.11 13.79
CA GLU A 95 -22.96 -13.87 13.35
C GLU A 95 -21.76 -12.90 13.32
N PRO A 96 -20.63 -13.22 13.97
CA PRO A 96 -19.42 -12.41 13.89
C PRO A 96 -19.02 -12.13 12.45
N ARG A 97 -18.60 -10.92 12.17
CA ARG A 97 -18.11 -10.51 10.84
C ARG A 97 -16.63 -10.17 10.92
N VAL A 98 -15.91 -10.50 9.87
CA VAL A 98 -14.52 -10.10 9.68
C VAL A 98 -14.45 -9.21 8.45
N TRP A 99 -14.05 -7.97 8.65
CA TRP A 99 -13.87 -6.97 7.60
C TRP A 99 -12.41 -6.94 7.19
N VAL A 100 -12.12 -7.21 5.92
CA VAL A 100 -10.75 -7.28 5.40
C VAL A 100 -10.45 -6.05 4.56
N LEU A 101 -9.43 -5.31 4.96
CA LEU A 101 -8.87 -4.17 4.25
C LEU A 101 -7.50 -4.51 3.68
N ASP A 102 -7.18 -3.92 2.54
CA ASP A 102 -5.86 -4.02 1.91
C ASP A 102 -5.16 -2.66 1.93
N PHE A 103 -3.92 -2.63 2.40
CA PHE A 103 -3.08 -1.44 2.31
C PHE A 103 -1.72 -1.80 1.68
N HIS A 104 -1.47 -1.25 0.48
CA HIS A 104 -0.19 -1.34 -0.21
C HIS A 104 0.46 0.04 -0.21
N GLY A 105 1.43 0.24 0.68
CA GLY A 105 2.08 1.53 0.89
C GLY A 105 3.20 1.80 -0.12
N ASP A 106 3.12 2.95 -0.76
CA ASP A 106 4.22 3.57 -1.50
C ASP A 106 4.94 4.62 -0.63
N LEU A 107 5.99 5.27 -1.15
CA LEU A 107 6.75 6.30 -0.44
C LEU A 107 5.88 7.41 0.17
N LYS A 108 4.75 7.75 -0.47
CA LYS A 108 3.84 8.84 -0.08
C LYS A 108 2.62 8.33 0.68
N ALA A 109 2.51 7.03 0.93
CA ALA A 109 1.30 6.39 1.47
C ALA A 109 0.03 6.83 0.71
N SER A 110 0.07 6.83 -0.61
CA SER A 110 -0.96 7.41 -1.48
C SER A 110 -2.36 6.78 -1.31
N GLN A 111 -2.47 5.64 -0.65
CA GLN A 111 -3.75 4.99 -0.35
C GLN A 111 -4.42 5.53 0.92
N THR A 112 -3.76 6.37 1.72
CA THR A 112 -4.22 6.76 3.06
C THR A 112 -5.61 7.39 3.07
N GLU A 113 -5.90 8.27 2.11
CA GLU A 113 -7.21 8.92 2.04
C GLU A 113 -8.34 7.92 1.79
N ARG A 114 -8.16 7.04 0.80
CA ARG A 114 -9.12 5.98 0.50
C ARG A 114 -9.26 4.99 1.65
N PHE A 115 -8.14 4.59 2.26
CA PHE A 115 -8.12 3.73 3.44
C PHE A 115 -8.91 4.35 4.60
N GLY A 116 -8.77 5.66 4.84
CA GLY A 116 -9.55 6.39 5.84
C GLY A 116 -11.06 6.36 5.58
N GLN A 117 -11.49 6.42 4.30
CA GLN A 117 -12.89 6.30 3.91
C GLN A 117 -13.41 4.85 4.11
N GLU A 118 -12.60 3.85 3.77
CA GLU A 118 -12.91 2.43 4.01
C GLU A 118 -13.05 2.14 5.52
N VAL A 119 -12.15 2.67 6.34
CA VAL A 119 -12.21 2.61 7.81
C VAL A 119 -13.50 3.26 8.33
N SER A 120 -13.86 4.43 7.84
CA SER A 120 -15.10 5.12 8.23
C SER A 120 -16.33 4.27 7.91
N ALA A 121 -16.40 3.71 6.70
CA ALA A 121 -17.51 2.86 6.28
C ALA A 121 -17.66 1.59 7.15
N ILE A 122 -16.55 1.02 7.63
CA ILE A 122 -16.59 -0.12 8.54
C ILE A 122 -17.08 0.32 9.93
N ILE A 123 -16.55 1.41 10.47
CA ILE A 123 -16.95 1.93 11.80
C ILE A 123 -18.46 2.20 11.86
N ASP A 124 -19.04 2.71 10.77
CA ASP A 124 -20.47 3.02 10.69
C ASP A 124 -21.39 1.78 10.79
N VAL A 125 -20.88 0.58 10.46
CA VAL A 125 -21.71 -0.64 10.35
C VAL A 125 -21.22 -1.81 11.23
N ALA A 126 -20.01 -1.72 11.79
CA ALA A 126 -19.42 -2.79 12.59
C ALA A 126 -20.13 -2.92 13.94
N ALA A 127 -20.24 -4.15 14.41
CA ALA A 127 -20.74 -4.47 15.76
C ALA A 127 -19.55 -4.79 16.69
N GLU A 128 -19.79 -4.77 18.00
CA GLU A 128 -18.78 -4.97 19.05
C GLU A 128 -17.97 -6.28 18.90
N ASN A 129 -18.58 -7.35 18.35
CA ASN A 129 -17.92 -8.63 18.12
C ASN A 129 -17.32 -8.80 16.73
N ASP A 130 -17.30 -7.73 15.93
CA ASP A 130 -16.68 -7.77 14.62
C ASP A 130 -15.16 -7.57 14.73
N GLU A 131 -14.43 -8.14 13.78
CA GLU A 131 -13.00 -8.01 13.66
C GLU A 131 -12.65 -7.28 12.36
N VAL A 132 -11.61 -6.46 12.38
CA VAL A 132 -11.02 -5.85 11.18
C VAL A 132 -9.63 -6.42 10.95
N VAL A 133 -9.45 -7.07 9.81
CA VAL A 133 -8.17 -7.62 9.38
C VAL A 133 -7.59 -6.72 8.30
N ILE A 134 -6.38 -6.25 8.52
CA ILE A 134 -5.65 -5.42 7.55
C ILE A 134 -4.52 -6.26 6.94
N ARG A 135 -4.57 -6.52 5.63
CA ARG A 135 -3.43 -7.09 4.91
C ARG A 135 -2.52 -5.93 4.51
N LEU A 136 -1.41 -5.82 5.22
CA LEU A 136 -0.47 -4.72 5.10
C LEU A 136 0.77 -5.14 4.32
N GLU A 137 1.11 -4.37 3.30
CA GLU A 137 2.37 -4.50 2.57
C GLU A 137 2.98 -3.10 2.37
N SER A 138 4.02 -2.76 3.12
CA SER A 138 4.69 -1.46 3.01
C SER A 138 6.11 -1.47 3.56
N ALA A 139 7.05 -0.95 2.80
CA ALA A 139 8.41 -0.67 3.25
C ALA A 139 8.54 0.67 4.02
N GLY A 140 7.44 1.42 4.19
CA GLY A 140 7.44 2.74 4.79
C GLY A 140 7.65 3.88 3.78
N GLY A 141 7.91 5.08 4.29
CA GLY A 141 8.08 6.29 3.48
C GLY A 141 8.00 7.57 4.30
N LEU A 142 7.37 8.61 3.77
CA LEU A 142 7.30 9.93 4.41
C LEU A 142 6.58 9.86 5.77
N VAL A 143 7.26 10.33 6.80
CA VAL A 143 6.82 10.24 8.21
C VAL A 143 5.39 10.78 8.40
N HIS A 144 5.09 11.97 7.89
CA HIS A 144 3.77 12.59 8.04
C HIS A 144 2.67 11.81 7.30
N ALA A 145 2.98 11.19 6.16
CA ALA A 145 2.03 10.42 5.38
C ALA A 145 1.68 9.09 6.08
N TYR A 146 2.70 8.40 6.59
CA TYR A 146 2.50 7.17 7.36
C TYR A 146 1.95 7.41 8.76
N GLY A 147 2.29 8.54 9.38
CA GLY A 147 1.65 8.99 10.61
C GLY A 147 0.13 9.15 10.47
N LEU A 148 -0.31 9.75 9.34
CA LEU A 148 -1.73 9.85 9.03
C LEU A 148 -2.36 8.46 8.77
N ALA A 149 -1.66 7.58 8.04
CA ALA A 149 -2.16 6.22 7.78
C ALA A 149 -2.31 5.40 9.07
N ALA A 150 -1.35 5.48 9.98
CA ALA A 150 -1.41 4.85 11.30
C ALA A 150 -2.57 5.43 12.14
N ALA A 151 -2.77 6.75 12.11
CA ALA A 151 -3.90 7.39 12.79
C ALA A 151 -5.27 6.94 12.24
N GLN A 152 -5.40 6.65 10.92
CA GLN A 152 -6.63 6.07 10.39
C GLN A 152 -6.88 4.66 10.93
N LEU A 153 -5.85 3.86 11.12
CA LEU A 153 -5.97 2.52 11.68
C LEU A 153 -6.30 2.57 13.18
N ASP A 154 -5.71 3.50 13.94
CA ASP A 154 -6.04 3.75 15.36
C ASP A 154 -7.52 4.07 15.58
N ARG A 155 -8.23 4.63 14.60
CA ARG A 155 -9.67 4.88 14.68
C ARG A 155 -10.49 3.61 14.89
N LEU A 156 -10.07 2.49 14.29
CA LEU A 156 -10.72 1.18 14.48
C LEU A 156 -10.61 0.74 15.96
N ARG A 157 -9.41 0.87 16.52
CA ARG A 157 -9.16 0.56 17.92
C ARG A 157 -9.97 1.47 18.85
N THR A 158 -10.01 2.78 18.56
CA THR A 158 -10.79 3.76 19.33
C THR A 158 -12.28 3.46 19.26
N ALA A 159 -12.76 2.89 18.16
CA ALA A 159 -14.14 2.43 18.01
C ALA A 159 -14.44 1.09 18.73
N GLY A 160 -13.46 0.51 19.44
CA GLY A 160 -13.61 -0.72 20.19
C GLY A 160 -13.58 -2.01 19.37
N LEU A 161 -13.17 -1.92 18.08
CA LEU A 161 -13.11 -3.09 17.20
C LEU A 161 -11.82 -3.88 17.41
N THR A 162 -11.92 -5.19 17.39
CA THR A 162 -10.74 -6.07 17.34
C THR A 162 -10.01 -5.89 16.03
N THR A 163 -8.70 -5.62 16.08
CA THR A 163 -7.89 -5.38 14.90
C THR A 163 -6.74 -6.37 14.80
N THR A 164 -6.58 -6.95 13.61
CA THR A 164 -5.47 -7.85 13.27
C THR A 164 -4.77 -7.35 12.01
N VAL A 165 -3.47 -7.11 12.08
CA VAL A 165 -2.63 -6.82 10.91
C VAL A 165 -1.92 -8.09 10.47
N CYS A 166 -2.09 -8.45 9.19
CA CYS A 166 -1.40 -9.56 8.56
C CYS A 166 -0.35 -9.03 7.58
N ILE A 167 0.90 -9.50 7.74
CA ILE A 167 2.07 -9.06 6.96
C ILE A 167 2.64 -10.26 6.23
N ASP A 168 2.38 -10.38 4.93
CA ASP A 168 2.87 -11.50 4.14
C ASP A 168 4.27 -11.26 3.58
N LYS A 169 4.66 -9.99 3.34
CA LYS A 169 5.96 -9.65 2.72
C LYS A 169 6.77 -8.62 3.51
N VAL A 170 6.18 -7.46 3.80
CA VAL A 170 6.91 -6.36 4.44
C VAL A 170 5.98 -5.42 5.20
N ALA A 171 6.36 -5.07 6.42
CA ALA A 171 5.88 -3.89 7.14
C ALA A 171 7.08 -3.30 7.92
N ALA A 172 7.78 -2.37 7.29
CA ALA A 172 9.00 -1.77 7.82
C ALA A 172 8.85 -0.24 7.92
N SER A 173 9.57 0.38 8.85
CA SER A 173 9.55 1.84 9.05
C SER A 173 8.10 2.35 9.23
N GLY A 174 7.64 3.28 8.38
CA GLY A 174 6.24 3.73 8.36
C GLY A 174 5.21 2.60 8.23
N GLY A 175 5.55 1.49 7.57
CA GLY A 175 4.71 0.29 7.54
C GLY A 175 4.56 -0.34 8.91
N TYR A 176 5.62 -0.40 9.72
CA TYR A 176 5.54 -0.88 11.09
C TYR A 176 4.84 0.11 12.02
N LEU A 177 4.98 1.43 11.77
CA LEU A 177 4.20 2.46 12.45
C LEU A 177 2.68 2.22 12.32
N MET A 178 2.23 1.74 11.16
CA MET A 178 0.84 1.30 10.97
C MET A 178 0.56 -0.02 11.69
N ALA A 179 1.45 -1.02 11.51
CA ALA A 179 1.23 -2.36 12.04
C ALA A 179 1.08 -2.37 13.56
N CYS A 180 1.90 -1.60 14.28
CA CYS A 180 1.91 -1.56 15.74
C CYS A 180 0.61 -1.02 16.36
N THR A 181 -0.27 -0.37 15.59
CA THR A 181 -1.56 0.11 16.07
C THR A 181 -2.57 -1.01 16.30
N ALA A 182 -2.39 -2.16 15.64
CA ALA A 182 -3.30 -3.29 15.78
C ALA A 182 -3.09 -4.03 17.10
N GLN A 183 -4.17 -4.67 17.60
CA GLN A 183 -4.11 -5.52 18.80
C GLN A 183 -3.32 -6.81 18.54
N HIS A 184 -3.42 -7.34 17.30
CA HIS A 184 -2.72 -8.55 16.88
C HIS A 184 -1.96 -8.31 15.59
N ILE A 185 -0.70 -8.75 15.56
CA ILE A 185 0.16 -8.69 14.38
C ILE A 185 0.58 -10.12 14.02
N LYS A 186 0.24 -10.54 12.83
CA LYS A 186 0.65 -11.83 12.26
C LYS A 186 1.57 -11.59 11.07
N ALA A 187 2.75 -12.24 11.07
CA ALA A 187 3.70 -12.11 9.97
C ALA A 187 4.04 -13.47 9.34
N ALA A 188 4.20 -13.52 8.03
CA ALA A 188 4.76 -14.69 7.37
C ALA A 188 6.23 -14.91 7.81
N PRO A 189 6.76 -16.15 7.78
CA PRO A 189 8.09 -16.46 8.33
C PRO A 189 9.23 -15.58 7.81
N PHE A 190 9.18 -15.18 6.55
CA PHE A 190 10.17 -14.33 5.88
C PHE A 190 9.69 -12.91 5.61
N ALA A 191 8.57 -12.49 6.18
CA ALA A 191 8.15 -11.10 6.08
C ALA A 191 9.17 -10.18 6.77
N VAL A 192 9.50 -9.06 6.14
CA VAL A 192 10.43 -8.07 6.67
C VAL A 192 9.67 -7.13 7.63
N ILE A 193 10.14 -7.07 8.88
CA ILE A 193 9.49 -6.34 9.98
C ILE A 193 10.50 -5.38 10.62
N GLY A 194 10.03 -4.30 11.23
CA GLY A 194 10.87 -3.40 12.02
C GLY A 194 11.33 -2.18 11.24
N SER A 195 12.66 -1.98 11.11
CA SER A 195 13.22 -0.74 10.57
C SER A 195 12.65 0.50 11.29
N ILE A 196 12.59 0.42 12.64
CA ILE A 196 12.13 1.53 13.49
C ILE A 196 13.26 2.53 13.59
N GLY A 197 13.29 3.43 12.61
CA GLY A 197 14.34 4.44 12.48
C GLY A 197 13.93 5.52 11.49
N VAL A 198 14.71 6.59 11.44
CA VAL A 198 14.50 7.72 10.54
C VAL A 198 15.77 7.97 9.74
N VAL A 199 15.64 8.13 8.44
CA VAL A 199 16.74 8.43 7.54
C VAL A 199 16.41 9.64 6.69
N ALA A 200 17.39 10.51 6.47
CA ALA A 200 17.30 11.57 5.49
C ALA A 200 18.55 11.56 4.61
N GLN A 201 18.35 11.70 3.31
CA GLN A 201 19.43 11.79 2.34
C GLN A 201 19.27 13.12 1.58
N VAL A 202 20.22 14.04 1.79
CA VAL A 202 20.21 15.36 1.17
C VAL A 202 21.45 15.49 0.28
N PRO A 203 21.34 15.37 -1.04
CA PRO A 203 22.46 15.63 -1.94
C PRO A 203 22.82 17.11 -1.86
N ASN A 204 24.11 17.44 -1.95
CA ASN A 204 24.57 18.83 -2.01
C ASN A 204 25.53 19.03 -3.19
N ILE A 205 25.16 19.89 -4.11
CA ILE A 205 25.93 20.21 -5.32
C ILE A 205 26.57 21.61 -5.27
N HIS A 206 26.58 22.26 -4.11
CA HIS A 206 27.15 23.60 -3.93
C HIS A 206 28.57 23.72 -4.49
N ARG A 207 29.46 22.77 -4.17
CA ARG A 207 30.85 22.77 -4.66
C ARG A 207 30.95 22.65 -6.17
N LEU A 208 30.04 21.96 -6.83
CA LEU A 208 29.98 21.89 -8.29
C LEU A 208 29.60 23.25 -8.89
N LEU A 209 28.59 23.91 -8.34
CA LEU A 209 28.15 25.21 -8.79
C LEU A 209 29.26 26.26 -8.64
N LYS A 210 29.97 26.28 -7.50
CA LYS A 210 31.11 27.14 -7.26
C LYS A 210 32.26 26.95 -8.26
N ARG A 211 32.52 25.71 -8.72
CA ARG A 211 33.54 25.46 -9.77
C ARG A 211 33.19 26.08 -11.12
N HIS A 212 31.90 26.36 -11.34
CA HIS A 212 31.40 26.98 -12.57
C HIS A 212 31.02 28.47 -12.36
N ASP A 213 31.55 29.11 -11.29
CA ASP A 213 31.29 30.52 -10.95
C ASP A 213 29.79 30.84 -10.82
N ILE A 214 28.99 29.84 -10.35
CA ILE A 214 27.58 30.01 -10.08
C ILE A 214 27.39 30.14 -8.56
N ASP A 215 26.96 31.34 -8.13
CA ASP A 215 26.59 31.63 -6.76
C ASP A 215 25.09 31.38 -6.53
N VAL A 216 24.76 30.78 -5.40
CA VAL A 216 23.37 30.55 -4.95
C VAL A 216 23.21 31.20 -3.59
N GLU A 217 22.38 32.22 -3.52
CA GLU A 217 21.99 32.86 -2.28
C GLU A 217 20.72 32.27 -1.74
N LEU A 218 20.72 31.83 -0.48
CA LEU A 218 19.56 31.33 0.23
C LEU A 218 19.08 32.39 1.24
N LEU A 219 18.04 33.11 0.86
CA LEU A 219 17.42 34.13 1.71
C LEU A 219 16.25 33.49 2.49
N THR A 220 16.33 33.51 3.82
CA THR A 220 15.27 32.93 4.68
C THR A 220 14.90 33.92 5.78
N ALA A 221 13.62 33.95 6.13
CA ALA A 221 13.12 34.55 7.36
C ALA A 221 12.81 33.43 8.35
N GLY A 222 13.43 33.51 9.54
CA GLY A 222 13.42 32.45 10.56
C GLY A 222 14.69 31.59 10.52
N LYS A 223 15.39 31.54 11.68
CA LYS A 223 16.73 30.94 11.83
C LYS A 223 16.83 29.49 11.28
N TYR A 224 15.82 28.66 11.48
CA TYR A 224 15.82 27.26 11.11
C TYR A 224 14.83 26.93 9.99
N LYS A 225 14.44 27.94 9.17
CA LYS A 225 13.52 27.71 8.05
C LYS A 225 14.08 26.72 7.02
N ARG A 226 15.41 26.72 6.84
CA ARG A 226 16.19 25.78 6.03
C ARG A 226 17.49 25.47 6.76
N THR A 227 17.60 24.28 7.27
CA THR A 227 18.81 23.78 7.95
C THR A 227 19.81 23.21 6.97
N LEU A 228 19.31 22.46 5.97
CA LEU A 228 20.10 21.93 4.86
C LEU A 228 19.50 22.33 3.51
N THR A 229 20.37 22.50 2.52
CA THR A 229 20.01 22.87 1.15
C THR A 229 20.79 22.04 0.12
N VAL A 230 20.21 21.85 -1.04
CA VAL A 230 20.81 21.11 -2.16
C VAL A 230 21.84 21.98 -2.90
N LEU A 231 21.56 23.28 -3.07
CA LEU A 231 22.31 24.17 -3.94
C LEU A 231 23.27 25.13 -3.20
N GLY A 232 22.89 25.58 -2.01
CA GLY A 232 23.68 26.50 -1.20
C GLY A 232 24.64 25.77 -0.26
N GLU A 233 25.41 26.54 0.47
CA GLU A 233 26.34 26.04 1.47
C GLU A 233 25.58 25.50 2.69
N ASN A 234 25.99 24.35 3.19
CA ASN A 234 25.46 23.73 4.42
C ASN A 234 26.43 24.00 5.57
N THR A 235 25.98 24.77 6.55
CA THR A 235 26.77 25.11 7.75
C THR A 235 26.77 23.96 8.76
N GLU A 236 27.76 23.92 9.64
CA GLU A 236 27.81 22.90 10.73
C GLU A 236 26.65 23.09 11.73
N GLU A 237 26.24 24.33 12.00
CA GLU A 237 25.06 24.63 12.82
C GLU A 237 23.78 24.09 12.16
N GLY A 238 23.61 24.28 10.85
CA GLY A 238 22.47 23.71 10.10
C GLY A 238 22.43 22.19 10.13
N LYS A 239 23.59 21.55 10.00
CA LYS A 239 23.73 20.08 10.11
C LYS A 239 23.36 19.59 11.52
N ALA A 240 23.90 20.24 12.56
CA ALA A 240 23.60 19.88 13.94
C ALA A 240 22.09 19.98 14.24
N LYS A 241 21.47 21.08 13.82
CA LYS A 241 20.01 21.25 13.99
C LYS A 241 19.21 20.23 13.19
N PHE A 242 19.64 19.88 11.99
CA PHE A 242 18.96 18.85 11.19
C PHE A 242 19.06 17.46 11.83
N LEU A 243 20.20 17.12 12.43
CA LEU A 243 20.35 15.86 13.19
C LEU A 243 19.47 15.84 14.42
N GLU A 244 19.40 16.95 15.17
CA GLU A 244 18.46 17.08 16.30
C GLU A 244 17.02 16.85 15.88
N ASP A 245 16.59 17.38 14.73
CA ASP A 245 15.23 17.20 14.19
C ASP A 245 14.97 15.72 13.79
N LEU A 246 15.98 15.02 13.27
CA LEU A 246 15.92 13.58 12.98
C LEU A 246 15.79 12.76 14.28
N GLU A 247 16.60 13.06 15.30
CA GLU A 247 16.56 12.39 16.59
C GLU A 247 15.20 12.60 17.28
N ASN A 248 14.67 13.82 17.26
CA ASN A 248 13.34 14.12 17.76
C ASN A 248 12.24 13.31 17.04
N THR A 249 12.34 13.20 15.72
CA THR A 249 11.41 12.40 14.92
C THR A 249 11.53 10.90 15.25
N HIS A 250 12.75 10.40 15.45
CA HIS A 250 12.98 9.02 15.88
C HIS A 250 12.42 8.77 17.28
N HIS A 251 12.61 9.71 18.20
CA HIS A 251 12.03 9.62 19.54
C HIS A 251 10.51 9.56 19.52
N LEU A 252 9.85 10.38 18.68
CA LEU A 252 8.39 10.32 18.50
C LEU A 252 7.95 8.94 17.97
N PHE A 253 8.69 8.38 17.02
CA PHE A 253 8.41 7.04 16.49
C PHE A 253 8.55 5.98 17.59
N LYS A 254 9.65 5.98 18.35
CA LYS A 254 9.87 5.07 19.48
C LYS A 254 8.73 5.16 20.51
N SER A 255 8.38 6.35 20.92
CA SER A 255 7.31 6.59 21.88
C SER A 255 5.96 6.07 21.39
N TYR A 256 5.63 6.29 20.10
CA TYR A 256 4.40 5.80 19.50
C TYR A 256 4.32 4.27 19.50
N VAL A 257 5.43 3.60 19.17
CA VAL A 257 5.50 2.13 19.15
C VAL A 257 5.46 1.58 20.58
N ALA A 258 6.23 2.15 21.53
CA ALA A 258 6.28 1.71 22.92
C ALA A 258 4.91 1.77 23.61
N GLU A 259 4.12 2.82 23.33
CA GLU A 259 2.75 2.95 23.85
C GLU A 259 1.83 1.80 23.41
N ARG A 260 2.03 1.31 22.18
CA ARG A 260 1.17 0.28 21.57
C ARG A 260 1.70 -1.14 21.75
N ARG A 261 2.99 -1.27 21.98
CA ARG A 261 3.70 -2.53 22.20
C ARG A 261 4.48 -2.48 23.53
N PRO A 262 3.80 -2.33 24.68
CA PRO A 262 4.47 -2.08 25.96
C PRO A 262 5.33 -3.25 26.50
N ALA A 263 5.12 -4.46 25.96
CA ALA A 263 5.92 -5.64 26.33
C ALA A 263 7.26 -5.71 25.58
N MET A 264 7.46 -4.88 24.55
CA MET A 264 8.67 -4.86 23.72
C MET A 264 9.72 -3.91 24.32
N ASP A 265 10.98 -4.34 24.35
CA ASP A 265 12.09 -3.46 24.68
C ASP A 265 12.42 -2.54 23.51
N ILE A 266 11.82 -1.34 23.51
CA ILE A 266 11.92 -0.40 22.39
C ILE A 266 13.36 0.10 22.19
N GLU A 267 14.15 0.23 23.24
CA GLU A 267 15.52 0.75 23.12
C GLU A 267 16.44 -0.25 22.41
N THR A 268 16.25 -1.54 22.65
CA THR A 268 16.98 -2.59 21.96
C THR A 268 16.53 -2.77 20.51
N ILE A 269 15.24 -2.55 20.23
CA ILE A 269 14.64 -2.86 18.92
C ILE A 269 14.67 -1.67 17.96
N ALA A 270 14.55 -0.44 18.44
CA ALA A 270 14.44 0.73 17.60
C ALA A 270 15.79 1.29 17.14
N THR A 271 16.63 0.43 16.59
CA THR A 271 17.97 0.75 16.05
C THR A 271 17.97 0.99 14.54
N GLY A 272 16.80 0.83 13.88
CA GLY A 272 16.68 0.88 12.43
C GLY A 272 16.90 -0.47 11.73
N GLU A 273 17.17 -1.54 12.48
CA GLU A 273 17.34 -2.90 11.96
C GLU A 273 16.02 -3.51 11.49
N ILE A 274 16.14 -4.56 10.69
CA ILE A 274 15.02 -5.37 10.23
C ILE A 274 15.12 -6.78 10.83
N TRP A 275 13.96 -7.41 11.02
CA TRP A 275 13.83 -8.81 11.42
C TRP A 275 12.92 -9.54 10.44
N TYR A 276 13.19 -10.82 10.19
CA TYR A 276 12.23 -11.67 9.51
C TYR A 276 11.13 -12.10 10.47
N GLY A 277 9.92 -12.38 9.96
CA GLY A 277 8.76 -12.69 10.80
C GLY A 277 9.01 -13.74 11.89
N SER A 278 9.79 -14.80 11.59
CA SER A 278 10.17 -15.80 12.58
C SER A 278 11.09 -15.25 13.68
N GLU A 279 11.96 -14.29 13.34
CA GLU A 279 12.88 -13.62 14.26
C GLU A 279 12.21 -12.47 15.01
N ALA A 280 11.19 -11.88 14.41
CA ALA A 280 10.39 -10.79 14.97
C ALA A 280 9.49 -11.26 16.14
N LEU A 281 9.09 -12.54 16.16
CA LEU A 281 8.24 -13.10 17.20
C LEU A 281 8.89 -13.07 18.60
N PRO A 282 10.10 -13.60 18.81
CA PRO A 282 10.76 -13.53 20.13
C PRO A 282 11.08 -12.10 20.56
N GLN A 283 11.16 -11.15 19.62
CA GLN A 283 11.36 -9.73 19.88
C GLN A 283 10.06 -8.99 20.19
N LEU A 284 8.91 -9.69 20.21
CA LEU A 284 7.58 -9.11 20.43
C LEU A 284 7.14 -8.04 19.41
N LEU A 285 7.83 -8.00 18.27
CA LEU A 285 7.43 -7.17 17.12
C LEU A 285 6.14 -7.68 16.47
N VAL A 286 5.91 -9.00 16.55
CA VAL A 286 4.70 -9.66 16.06
C VAL A 286 4.19 -10.64 17.12
N ASP A 287 2.89 -10.99 17.06
CA ASP A 287 2.25 -11.86 18.04
C ASP A 287 2.18 -13.32 17.58
N SER A 288 2.25 -13.55 16.26
CA SER A 288 2.23 -14.91 15.72
C SER A 288 2.85 -14.96 14.32
N VAL A 289 3.31 -16.16 13.94
CA VAL A 289 3.84 -16.43 12.60
C VAL A 289 2.81 -17.17 11.76
N GLY A 290 2.59 -16.71 10.52
CA GLY A 290 1.65 -17.32 9.58
C GLY A 290 1.27 -16.35 8.47
N THR A 291 0.60 -16.85 7.43
CA THR A 291 0.16 -16.03 6.29
C THR A 291 -1.24 -15.47 6.51
N SER A 292 -1.54 -14.35 5.84
CA SER A 292 -2.87 -13.75 5.85
C SER A 292 -3.95 -14.72 5.31
N GLU A 293 -3.65 -15.50 4.26
CA GLU A 293 -4.58 -16.47 3.70
C GLU A 293 -4.90 -17.60 4.70
N ALA A 294 -3.90 -18.12 5.42
CA ALA A 294 -4.14 -19.15 6.44
C ALA A 294 -5.05 -18.60 7.55
N TYR A 295 -4.76 -17.41 8.05
CA TYR A 295 -5.57 -16.75 9.07
C TYR A 295 -7.01 -16.52 8.61
N LEU A 296 -7.22 -15.98 7.42
CA LEU A 296 -8.56 -15.75 6.88
C LEU A 296 -9.33 -17.06 6.66
N VAL A 297 -8.64 -18.14 6.28
CA VAL A 297 -9.24 -19.48 6.16
C VAL A 297 -9.75 -19.99 7.52
N GLU A 298 -9.00 -19.78 8.59
CA GLU A 298 -9.42 -20.10 9.96
C GLU A 298 -10.65 -19.26 10.35
N ARG A 299 -10.59 -17.94 10.15
CA ARG A 299 -11.72 -17.05 10.45
C ARG A 299 -12.98 -17.35 9.63
N MET A 300 -12.86 -17.82 8.38
CA MET A 300 -14.00 -18.25 7.57
C MET A 300 -14.76 -19.45 8.12
N ALA A 301 -14.17 -20.22 9.04
CA ALA A 301 -14.85 -21.32 9.72
C ALA A 301 -15.83 -20.83 10.80
N GLU A 302 -15.55 -19.65 11.40
CA GLU A 302 -16.24 -19.13 12.58
C GLU A 302 -17.06 -17.86 12.28
N ALA A 303 -16.72 -17.12 11.21
CA ALA A 303 -17.27 -15.82 10.90
C ALA A 303 -17.58 -15.65 9.41
N ARG A 304 -18.36 -14.61 9.11
CA ARG A 304 -18.56 -14.14 7.74
C ARG A 304 -17.46 -13.13 7.40
N VAL A 305 -16.62 -13.48 6.43
CA VAL A 305 -15.45 -12.68 6.04
C VAL A 305 -15.76 -11.91 4.75
N PHE A 306 -15.55 -10.59 4.79
CA PHE A 306 -15.81 -9.68 3.67
C PHE A 306 -14.57 -8.85 3.36
N THR A 307 -14.15 -8.79 2.10
CA THR A 307 -13.20 -7.77 1.67
C THR A 307 -13.97 -6.48 1.39
N VAL A 308 -13.47 -5.38 1.91
CA VAL A 308 -14.01 -4.03 1.70
C VAL A 308 -12.99 -3.21 0.95
N LYS A 309 -13.39 -2.61 -0.17
CA LYS A 309 -12.49 -1.84 -1.01
C LYS A 309 -13.23 -0.74 -1.76
N LEU A 310 -12.72 0.48 -1.67
CA LEU A 310 -13.15 1.58 -2.51
C LEU A 310 -12.37 1.55 -3.83
N GLU A 311 -13.06 1.38 -4.93
CA GLU A 311 -12.46 1.38 -6.26
C GLU A 311 -13.12 2.44 -7.16
N PRO A 312 -12.33 3.17 -7.97
CA PRO A 312 -12.93 4.01 -8.99
C PRO A 312 -13.65 3.15 -10.04
N PRO A 313 -14.72 3.67 -10.65
CA PRO A 313 -15.51 2.94 -11.64
C PRO A 313 -14.62 2.42 -12.77
N LYS A 314 -14.89 1.19 -13.22
CA LYS A 314 -14.17 0.54 -14.32
C LYS A 314 -14.61 1.14 -15.66
N THR A 315 -14.11 2.31 -16.02
CA THR A 315 -14.33 2.92 -17.35
C THR A 315 -13.49 2.24 -18.42
N VAL A 316 -14.01 2.17 -19.65
CA VAL A 316 -13.31 1.55 -20.81
C VAL A 316 -11.98 2.26 -21.11
N THR A 317 -11.93 3.58 -20.93
CA THR A 317 -10.71 4.42 -21.03
C THR A 317 -9.63 4.01 -20.03
N ARG A 318 -9.98 3.54 -18.85
CA ARG A 318 -9.01 3.06 -17.86
C ARG A 318 -8.44 1.70 -18.23
N LYS A 319 -9.22 0.82 -18.89
CA LYS A 319 -8.68 -0.45 -19.40
C LYS A 319 -7.63 -0.22 -20.48
N LEU A 320 -7.84 0.78 -21.36
CA LEU A 320 -6.83 1.17 -22.35
C LEU A 320 -5.59 1.80 -21.70
N GLY A 321 -5.77 2.69 -20.73
CA GLY A 321 -4.67 3.34 -20.00
C GLY A 321 -3.80 2.36 -19.22
N LEU A 322 -4.40 1.36 -18.56
CA LEU A 322 -3.66 0.29 -17.87
C LEU A 322 -2.91 -0.61 -18.85
N ALA A 323 -3.51 -0.95 -20.01
CA ALA A 323 -2.83 -1.73 -21.03
C ALA A 323 -1.61 -1.00 -21.64
N VAL A 324 -1.71 0.33 -21.78
CA VAL A 324 -0.60 1.18 -22.25
C VAL A 324 0.49 1.30 -21.17
N SER A 325 0.14 1.50 -19.89
CA SER A 325 1.12 1.60 -18.80
C SER A 325 1.86 0.28 -18.57
N GLU A 326 1.16 -0.86 -18.58
CA GLU A 326 1.80 -2.19 -18.53
C GLU A 326 2.69 -2.45 -19.75
N GLY A 327 2.29 -1.97 -20.93
CA GLY A 327 3.09 -2.06 -22.14
C GLY A 327 4.39 -1.26 -22.05
N VAL A 328 4.33 -0.03 -21.54
CA VAL A 328 5.49 0.85 -21.32
C VAL A 328 6.41 0.28 -20.24
N GLU A 329 5.88 -0.21 -19.14
CA GLU A 329 6.66 -0.81 -18.06
C GLU A 329 7.38 -2.07 -18.53
N LYS A 330 6.70 -2.97 -19.24
CA LYS A 330 7.31 -4.16 -19.87
C LYS A 330 8.37 -3.80 -20.92
N ALA A 331 8.14 -2.76 -21.70
CA ALA A 331 9.12 -2.27 -22.68
C ALA A 331 10.35 -1.66 -21.99
N ALA A 332 10.17 -0.90 -20.92
CA ALA A 332 11.26 -0.33 -20.13
C ALA A 332 12.09 -1.42 -19.43
N LEU A 333 11.44 -2.42 -18.81
CA LEU A 333 12.12 -3.56 -18.17
C LEU A 333 12.88 -4.39 -19.23
N LYS A 334 12.31 -4.58 -20.42
CA LYS A 334 12.98 -5.29 -21.52
C LYS A 334 14.17 -4.50 -22.07
N ALA A 335 14.07 -3.18 -22.17
CA ALA A 335 15.17 -2.31 -22.55
C ALA A 335 16.31 -2.32 -21.52
N LEU A 336 15.99 -2.28 -20.23
CA LEU A 336 16.97 -2.41 -19.15
C LEU A 336 17.65 -3.79 -19.15
N GLY A 337 16.89 -4.87 -19.37
CA GLY A 337 17.44 -6.22 -19.51
C GLY A 337 18.36 -6.39 -20.73
N LEU A 338 18.10 -5.69 -21.84
CA LEU A 338 18.96 -5.69 -23.01
C LEU A 338 20.27 -4.89 -22.77
N ILE A 339 20.22 -3.82 -21.98
CA ILE A 339 21.41 -3.04 -21.59
C ILE A 339 22.30 -3.88 -20.67
N ASP A 340 21.71 -4.63 -19.74
CA ASP A 340 22.42 -5.51 -18.82
C ASP A 340 23.08 -6.71 -19.57
N ALA A 341 22.34 -7.32 -20.49
CA ALA A 341 22.85 -8.39 -21.36
C ALA A 341 24.01 -7.92 -22.26
N ALA A 342 23.95 -6.68 -22.78
CA ALA A 342 25.04 -6.09 -23.57
C ALA A 342 26.30 -5.78 -22.72
N GLY A 343 26.12 -5.53 -21.40
CA GLY A 343 27.20 -5.34 -20.43
C GLY A 343 28.01 -6.63 -20.15
N TRP A 344 27.38 -7.79 -20.19
CA TRP A 344 28.02 -9.10 -19.94
C TRP A 344 28.82 -9.65 -21.12
N GLN A 345 28.54 -9.19 -22.33
CA GLN A 345 29.29 -9.63 -23.55
C GLN A 345 30.61 -8.87 -23.79
N ARG A 346 30.97 -7.92 -22.94
CA ARG A 346 32.23 -7.12 -23.05
C ARG A 346 33.23 -7.39 -21.91
N ARG A 347 33.14 -8.52 -21.25
CA ARG A 347 34.17 -8.99 -20.33
C ARG A 347 34.77 -10.30 -20.76
#